data_22698ef9da5195393fb76fd9ec700db0
#
_entry.id   22698ef9da5195393fb76fd9ec700db0
#
_cell.length_a   1.000
_cell.length_b   1.000
_cell.length_c   1.000
_cell.angle_alpha   90.00
_cell.angle_beta   90.00
_cell.angle_gamma   90.00
#
_symmetry.space_group_name_H-M   'P 1'
#
loop_
_entity.id
_entity.type
_entity.pdbx_description
1 polymer ?
#
loop_
_entity_poly.entity_id
_entity_poly.type
_entity_poly.pdbx_seq_one_letter_code
_entity_poly.pdbx_strand_id
1 'polypeptide(L)'
;RLVGSEMCIRDSLIDAGAEFRGYASDITRSWPISGSFTDAQREIYDIVLEAQLAAIDACRVGNLYTAPHDAARKVLAEGLIRLGVITQSVEDAMDMDTGELKRWYMHNTSHWIGLDVHDAGVYKPGGAPRLLEPGMCLTVEPGLYFGAWRPDVDCPERYANIGIRIEDDVLITQDGPVVL
;
A
#
# COMPACT_ATOMS: atom_id res chain seq x y z
N ARG A 1 -26.88 1.11 23.60
CA ARG A 1 -26.90 -0.34 23.30
C ARG A 1 -26.49 -0.50 21.84
N LEU A 2 -25.22 -0.71 21.60
CA LEU A 2 -24.73 -1.18 20.30
C LEU A 2 -25.22 -2.62 20.15
N VAL A 3 -26.16 -2.85 19.24
CA VAL A 3 -26.53 -4.20 18.83
C VAL A 3 -25.43 -4.65 17.88
N GLY A 4 -24.49 -5.44 18.42
CA GLY A 4 -23.33 -5.89 17.67
C GLY A 4 -23.71 -7.07 16.79
N SER A 5 -23.50 -6.96 15.50
CA SER A 5 -22.81 -8.03 14.80
C SER A 5 -21.37 -7.97 15.32
N GLU A 6 -20.86 -9.07 15.89
CA GLU A 6 -19.46 -9.18 16.23
C GLU A 6 -18.67 -9.04 14.93
N MET A 7 -18.19 -7.83 14.63
CA MET A 7 -17.13 -7.66 13.64
C MET A 7 -15.91 -8.33 14.26
N CYS A 8 -15.63 -9.55 13.82
CA CYS A 8 -14.36 -10.19 14.12
C CYS A 8 -13.26 -9.39 13.44
N ILE A 9 -12.76 -8.37 14.13
CA ILE A 9 -11.53 -7.67 13.74
C ILE A 9 -10.42 -8.69 13.85
N ARG A 10 -9.78 -9.04 12.74
CA ARG A 10 -8.72 -10.07 12.68
C ARG A 10 -7.34 -9.47 12.83
N ASP A 11 -7.17 -8.22 12.37
CA ASP A 11 -5.88 -7.52 12.32
C ASP A 11 -5.97 -6.19 13.03
N SER A 12 -4.85 -5.76 13.62
CA SER A 12 -4.62 -4.38 14.01
C SER A 12 -3.68 -3.75 12.98
N LEU A 13 -4.11 -2.65 12.39
CA LEU A 13 -3.30 -1.79 11.55
C LEU A 13 -3.11 -0.49 12.32
N ILE A 14 -1.85 -0.12 12.56
CA ILE A 14 -1.49 1.17 13.14
C ILE A 14 -0.66 1.93 12.13
N ASP A 15 -1.16 3.09 11.77
CA ASP A 15 -0.52 4.11 11.00
C ASP A 15 -0.19 5.25 11.98
N ALA A 16 1.10 5.48 12.19
CA ALA A 16 1.58 6.41 13.20
C ALA A 16 2.96 6.96 12.83
N GLY A 17 3.15 8.22 13.13
CA GLY A 17 4.42 8.90 12.93
C GLY A 17 4.86 9.68 14.15
N ALA A 18 6.05 10.21 14.07
CA ALA A 18 6.61 11.14 15.05
C ALA A 18 7.05 12.41 14.34
N GLU A 19 7.20 13.49 15.09
CA GLU A 19 7.79 14.73 14.62
C GLU A 19 9.14 14.96 15.32
N PHE A 20 10.14 15.31 14.55
CA PHE A 20 11.41 15.76 15.10
C PHE A 20 11.90 17.02 14.37
N ARG A 21 12.02 18.11 15.13
CA ARG A 21 12.44 19.44 14.60
C ARG A 21 11.61 19.96 13.43
N GLY A 22 10.30 19.66 13.45
CA GLY A 22 9.35 20.05 12.42
C GLY A 22 9.25 19.08 11.23
N TYR A 23 10.04 18.01 11.19
CA TYR A 23 9.91 16.97 10.17
C TYR A 23 9.08 15.80 10.68
N ALA A 24 8.11 15.40 9.88
CA ALA A 24 7.24 14.27 10.16
C ALA A 24 7.84 12.94 9.68
N SER A 25 7.42 11.84 10.31
CA SER A 25 7.56 10.48 9.80
C SER A 25 6.21 9.82 9.68
N ASP A 26 6.10 8.80 8.83
CA ASP A 26 4.87 8.04 8.59
C ASP A 26 5.18 6.57 8.42
N ILE A 27 4.66 5.74 9.34
CA ILE A 27 4.97 4.31 9.38
C ILE A 27 3.71 3.54 9.68
N THR A 28 3.35 2.60 8.81
CA THR A 28 2.28 1.65 9.07
C THR A 28 2.82 0.25 9.31
N ARG A 29 2.29 -0.40 10.34
CA ARG A 29 2.48 -1.84 10.58
C ARG A 29 1.15 -2.51 10.85
N SER A 30 1.03 -3.75 10.37
CA SER A 30 -0.14 -4.59 10.60
C SER A 30 0.27 -5.89 11.28
N TRP A 31 -0.51 -6.33 12.26
CA TRP A 31 -0.30 -7.61 12.93
C TRP A 31 -1.63 -8.23 13.37
N PRO A 32 -1.69 -9.55 13.54
CA PRO A 32 -2.90 -10.22 14.01
C PRO A 32 -3.16 -9.92 15.48
N ILE A 33 -4.41 -9.61 15.83
CA ILE A 33 -4.81 -9.35 17.22
C ILE A 33 -4.56 -10.58 18.13
N SER A 34 -4.66 -11.78 17.56
CA SER A 34 -4.36 -13.04 18.27
C SER A 34 -2.89 -13.25 18.62
N GLY A 35 -1.99 -12.40 18.09
CA GLY A 35 -0.53 -12.54 18.24
C GLY A 35 0.11 -13.54 17.27
N SER A 36 -0.67 -14.25 16.47
CA SER A 36 -0.17 -15.20 15.46
C SER A 36 -1.00 -15.10 14.18
N PHE A 37 -0.34 -15.05 13.03
CA PHE A 37 -1.02 -15.04 11.74
C PHE A 37 -1.73 -16.37 11.48
N THR A 38 -2.99 -16.31 11.06
CA THR A 38 -3.63 -17.43 10.36
C THR A 38 -3.05 -17.56 8.96
N ASP A 39 -3.27 -18.70 8.29
CA ASP A 39 -2.81 -18.89 6.92
C ASP A 39 -3.36 -17.81 5.97
N ALA A 40 -4.64 -17.45 6.11
CA ALA A 40 -5.26 -16.40 5.31
C ALA A 40 -4.62 -15.02 5.54
N GLN A 41 -4.35 -14.66 6.78
CA GLN A 41 -3.66 -13.40 7.11
C GLN A 41 -2.22 -13.40 6.57
N ARG A 42 -1.50 -14.52 6.69
CA ARG A 42 -0.13 -14.68 6.20
C ARG A 42 -0.08 -14.54 4.68
N GLU A 43 -1.00 -15.17 3.95
CA GLU A 43 -1.08 -15.05 2.49
C GLU A 43 -1.23 -13.59 2.05
N ILE A 44 -2.13 -12.81 2.68
CA ILE A 44 -2.32 -11.39 2.34
C ILE A 44 -1.13 -10.56 2.79
N TYR A 45 -0.59 -10.79 4.00
CA TYR A 45 0.58 -10.07 4.50
C TYR A 45 1.80 -10.24 3.59
N ASP A 46 2.08 -11.46 3.16
CA ASP A 46 3.24 -11.75 2.32
C ASP A 46 3.12 -11.09 0.94
N ILE A 47 1.91 -11.01 0.36
CA ILE A 47 1.65 -10.27 -0.89
C ILE A 47 1.90 -8.77 -0.69
N VAL A 48 1.42 -8.17 0.39
CA VAL A 48 1.62 -6.74 0.67
C VAL A 48 3.10 -6.44 0.93
N LEU A 49 3.81 -7.30 1.66
CA LEU A 49 5.24 -7.15 1.88
C LEU A 49 6.04 -7.24 0.58
N GLU A 50 5.73 -8.21 -0.28
CA GLU A 50 6.35 -8.33 -1.61
C GLU A 50 6.09 -7.08 -2.46
N ALA A 51 4.87 -6.53 -2.41
CA ALA A 51 4.50 -5.30 -3.12
C ALA A 51 5.27 -4.09 -2.58
N GLN A 52 5.43 -3.98 -1.26
CA GLN A 52 6.17 -2.90 -0.62
C GLN A 52 7.66 -2.96 -1.02
N LEU A 53 8.27 -4.12 -0.97
CA LEU A 53 9.68 -4.30 -1.36
C LEU A 53 9.90 -3.98 -2.85
N ALA A 54 8.98 -4.38 -3.73
CA ALA A 54 9.04 -4.05 -5.16
C ALA A 54 8.87 -2.54 -5.40
N ALA A 55 7.99 -1.88 -4.65
CA ALA A 55 7.80 -0.44 -4.74
C ALA A 55 9.03 0.33 -4.23
N ILE A 56 9.64 -0.10 -3.12
CA ILE A 56 10.89 0.49 -2.62
C ILE A 56 11.99 0.35 -3.67
N ASP A 57 12.16 -0.84 -4.28
CA ASP A 57 13.19 -1.03 -5.33
C ASP A 57 12.95 -0.14 -6.55
N ALA A 58 11.70 0.24 -6.84
CA ALA A 58 11.36 1.18 -7.92
C ALA A 58 11.63 2.65 -7.57
N CYS A 59 11.92 2.99 -6.30
CA CYS A 59 12.25 4.33 -5.84
C CYS A 59 13.69 4.70 -6.22
N ARG A 60 13.99 4.80 -7.51
CA ARG A 60 15.33 5.09 -8.04
C ARG A 60 15.38 6.40 -8.79
N VAL A 61 16.52 7.07 -8.71
CA VAL A 61 16.80 8.28 -9.50
C VAL A 61 16.51 8.04 -10.98
N GLY A 62 15.75 8.95 -11.59
CA GLY A 62 15.37 8.90 -13.00
C GLY A 62 14.12 8.06 -13.31
N ASN A 63 13.61 7.29 -12.37
CA ASN A 63 12.29 6.68 -12.51
C ASN A 63 11.19 7.73 -12.35
N LEU A 64 10.02 7.46 -12.91
CA LEU A 64 8.85 8.31 -12.69
C LEU A 64 8.35 8.14 -11.24
N TYR A 65 7.77 9.21 -10.68
CA TYR A 65 7.09 9.16 -9.38
C TYR A 65 6.01 8.07 -9.30
N THR A 66 5.40 7.71 -10.42
CA THR A 66 4.41 6.62 -10.49
C THR A 66 5.02 5.22 -10.46
N ALA A 67 6.31 5.07 -10.71
CA ALA A 67 6.94 3.74 -10.82
C ALA A 67 6.80 2.87 -9.56
N PRO A 68 6.95 3.39 -8.32
CA PRO A 68 6.67 2.62 -7.10
C PRO A 68 5.22 2.12 -7.04
N HIS A 69 4.25 2.97 -7.42
CA HIS A 69 2.84 2.60 -7.44
C HIS A 69 2.55 1.51 -8.48
N ASP A 70 3.10 1.63 -9.68
CA ASP A 70 2.92 0.64 -10.74
C ASP A 70 3.55 -0.71 -10.35
N ALA A 71 4.72 -0.69 -9.70
CA ALA A 71 5.38 -1.89 -9.19
C ALA A 71 4.54 -2.58 -8.11
N ALA A 72 4.06 -1.81 -7.11
CA ALA A 72 3.19 -2.35 -6.07
C ALA A 72 1.91 -2.96 -6.65
N ARG A 73 1.20 -2.23 -7.51
CA ARG A 73 -0.04 -2.69 -8.15
C ARG A 73 0.13 -4.00 -8.90
N LYS A 74 1.25 -4.13 -9.62
CA LYS A 74 1.56 -5.36 -10.35
C LYS A 74 1.66 -6.55 -9.40
N VAL A 75 2.45 -6.45 -8.34
CA VAL A 75 2.63 -7.53 -7.36
C VAL A 75 1.31 -7.86 -6.65
N LEU A 76 0.54 -6.84 -6.26
CA LEU A 76 -0.78 -7.02 -5.64
C LEU A 76 -1.74 -7.75 -6.58
N ALA A 77 -1.80 -7.37 -7.86
CA ALA A 77 -2.64 -8.04 -8.85
C ALA A 77 -2.23 -9.50 -9.05
N GLU A 78 -0.92 -9.77 -9.26
CA GLU A 78 -0.38 -11.13 -9.41
C GLU A 78 -0.70 -11.99 -8.18
N GLY A 79 -0.55 -11.44 -6.97
CA GLY A 79 -0.86 -12.11 -5.72
C GLY A 79 -2.35 -12.48 -5.60
N LEU A 80 -3.24 -11.52 -5.89
CA LEU A 80 -4.69 -11.75 -5.81
C LEU A 80 -5.21 -12.70 -6.89
N ILE A 81 -4.61 -12.71 -8.08
CA ILE A 81 -4.89 -13.70 -9.14
C ILE A 81 -4.47 -15.10 -8.67
N ARG A 82 -3.26 -15.24 -8.09
CA ARG A 82 -2.76 -16.50 -7.52
C ARG A 82 -3.68 -17.07 -6.45
N LEU A 83 -4.31 -16.20 -5.65
CA LEU A 83 -5.29 -16.60 -4.63
C LEU A 83 -6.70 -16.83 -5.18
N GLY A 84 -6.96 -16.58 -6.46
CA GLY A 84 -8.27 -16.69 -7.08
C GLY A 84 -9.27 -15.59 -6.65
N VAL A 85 -8.79 -14.49 -6.10
CA VAL A 85 -9.61 -13.32 -5.70
C VAL A 85 -9.93 -12.45 -6.91
N ILE A 86 -9.00 -12.31 -7.84
CA ILE A 86 -9.14 -11.63 -9.13
C ILE A 86 -9.14 -12.67 -10.25
N THR A 87 -10.01 -12.48 -11.23
CA THR A 87 -10.15 -13.39 -12.38
C THR A 87 -9.65 -12.78 -13.69
N GLN A 88 -9.39 -11.49 -13.73
CA GLN A 88 -8.83 -10.76 -14.86
C GLN A 88 -7.34 -11.10 -15.07
N SER A 89 -6.80 -10.78 -16.25
CA SER A 89 -5.34 -10.74 -16.45
C SER A 89 -4.70 -9.66 -15.56
N VAL A 90 -3.39 -9.72 -15.35
CA VAL A 90 -2.68 -8.66 -14.57
C VAL A 90 -2.89 -7.29 -15.21
N GLU A 91 -2.79 -7.19 -16.52
CA GLU A 91 -2.97 -5.95 -17.28
C GLU A 91 -4.39 -5.39 -17.09
N ASP A 92 -5.42 -6.22 -17.29
CA ASP A 92 -6.81 -5.82 -17.11
C ASP A 92 -7.13 -5.47 -15.65
N ALA A 93 -6.60 -6.23 -14.69
CA ALA A 93 -6.81 -5.99 -13.27
C ALA A 93 -6.23 -4.64 -12.81
N MET A 94 -5.17 -4.18 -13.46
CA MET A 94 -4.52 -2.89 -13.20
C MET A 94 -5.17 -1.72 -13.94
N ASP A 95 -6.13 -1.94 -14.82
CA ASP A 95 -6.84 -0.84 -15.51
C ASP A 95 -7.52 0.08 -14.50
N MET A 96 -7.38 1.40 -14.68
CA MET A 96 -7.87 2.39 -13.71
C MET A 96 -9.39 2.48 -13.65
N ASP A 97 -10.08 2.16 -14.73
CA ASP A 97 -11.53 2.29 -14.83
C ASP A 97 -12.24 0.96 -14.55
N THR A 98 -11.76 -0.12 -15.11
CA THR A 98 -12.42 -1.44 -15.16
C THR A 98 -11.72 -2.53 -14.36
N GLY A 99 -10.49 -2.28 -13.90
CA GLY A 99 -9.67 -3.28 -13.19
C GLY A 99 -10.23 -3.68 -11.83
N GLU A 100 -10.15 -4.99 -11.53
CA GLU A 100 -10.66 -5.55 -10.27
C GLU A 100 -9.77 -5.18 -9.07
N LEU A 101 -8.48 -4.86 -9.29
CA LEU A 101 -7.55 -4.53 -8.21
C LEU A 101 -8.03 -3.36 -7.35
N LYS A 102 -8.68 -2.35 -7.97
CA LYS A 102 -9.20 -1.18 -7.24
C LYS A 102 -10.26 -1.50 -6.17
N ARG A 103 -10.83 -2.70 -6.21
CA ARG A 103 -11.76 -3.16 -5.18
C ARG A 103 -11.06 -3.43 -3.85
N TRP A 104 -9.79 -3.84 -3.92
CA TRP A 104 -8.99 -4.29 -2.80
C TRP A 104 -7.88 -3.31 -2.41
N TYR A 105 -7.44 -2.48 -3.36
CA TYR A 105 -6.41 -1.46 -3.21
C TYR A 105 -6.89 -0.14 -3.82
N MET A 106 -7.33 0.81 -2.98
CA MET A 106 -8.07 1.99 -3.40
C MET A 106 -7.34 3.32 -3.16
N HIS A 107 -6.07 3.30 -2.79
CA HIS A 107 -5.26 4.51 -2.57
C HIS A 107 -3.92 4.46 -3.32
N ASN A 108 -3.20 5.57 -3.32
CA ASN A 108 -1.85 5.62 -3.88
C ASN A 108 -0.85 4.92 -2.98
N THR A 109 0.29 4.52 -3.55
CA THR A 109 1.38 3.88 -2.79
C THR A 109 2.26 4.89 -2.08
N SER A 110 2.25 6.16 -2.49
CA SER A 110 3.23 7.15 -2.03
C SER A 110 2.67 8.55 -2.00
N HIS A 111 3.16 9.34 -1.06
CA HIS A 111 3.07 10.80 -1.04
C HIS A 111 4.40 11.42 -0.59
N TRP A 112 4.58 12.73 -0.84
CA TRP A 112 5.71 13.44 -0.28
C TRP A 112 5.55 13.56 1.23
N ILE A 113 6.67 13.44 1.94
CA ILE A 113 6.76 13.64 3.38
C ILE A 113 7.90 14.61 3.71
N GLY A 114 7.70 15.45 4.70
CA GLY A 114 8.68 16.47 5.08
C GLY A 114 8.24 17.26 6.31
N LEU A 115 7.95 18.55 6.16
CA LEU A 115 7.42 19.38 7.26
C LEU A 115 5.98 19.03 7.63
N ASP A 116 5.24 18.49 6.67
CA ASP A 116 3.93 17.89 6.90
C ASP A 116 3.97 16.41 6.52
N VAL A 117 3.11 15.57 7.14
CA VAL A 117 2.97 14.16 6.79
C VAL A 117 2.59 14.03 5.31
N HIS A 118 1.57 14.77 4.86
CA HIS A 118 1.25 14.95 3.45
C HIS A 118 1.86 16.28 2.96
N ASP A 119 3.15 16.26 2.69
CA ASP A 119 3.89 17.49 2.40
C ASP A 119 3.57 18.07 1.03
N ALA A 120 3.73 19.39 0.93
CA ALA A 120 3.51 20.12 -0.30
C ALA A 120 4.53 19.71 -1.37
N GLY A 121 4.07 19.47 -2.58
CA GLY A 121 4.94 19.11 -3.70
C GLY A 121 4.21 19.00 -5.02
N VAL A 122 4.95 19.10 -6.10
CA VAL A 122 4.40 18.97 -7.45
C VAL A 122 4.63 17.53 -7.94
N TYR A 123 3.57 16.77 -8.04
CA TYR A 123 3.60 15.39 -8.56
C TYR A 123 3.71 15.31 -10.09
N LYS A 124 3.14 16.30 -10.79
CA LYS A 124 3.04 16.32 -12.27
C LYS A 124 3.43 17.70 -12.82
N PRO A 125 4.72 18.07 -12.80
CA PRO A 125 5.16 19.32 -13.40
C PRO A 125 4.86 19.31 -14.92
N GLY A 126 4.15 20.34 -15.39
CA GLY A 126 3.75 20.41 -16.80
C GLY A 126 2.77 19.33 -17.26
N GLY A 127 2.09 18.63 -16.31
CA GLY A 127 1.10 17.59 -16.60
C GLY A 127 1.67 16.18 -16.74
N ALA A 128 2.99 15.99 -16.76
CA ALA A 128 3.64 14.68 -16.79
C ALA A 128 4.12 14.27 -15.38
N PRO A 129 4.14 12.96 -15.04
CA PRO A 129 4.70 12.50 -13.78
C PRO A 129 6.13 12.99 -13.59
N ARG A 130 6.45 13.44 -12.36
CA ARG A 130 7.78 13.91 -12.00
C ARG A 130 8.79 12.76 -12.02
N LEU A 131 10.04 13.04 -12.41
CA LEU A 131 11.15 12.12 -12.18
C LEU A 131 11.58 12.18 -10.71
N LEU A 132 11.98 11.04 -10.18
CA LEU A 132 12.60 10.95 -8.87
C LEU A 132 14.04 11.47 -8.94
N GLU A 133 14.40 12.32 -8.00
CA GLU A 133 15.71 12.97 -7.90
C GLU A 133 16.32 12.70 -6.51
N PRO A 134 17.63 12.72 -6.37
CA PRO A 134 18.28 12.54 -5.07
C PRO A 134 17.83 13.58 -4.05
N GLY A 135 17.60 13.14 -2.81
CA GLY A 135 17.14 13.98 -1.71
C GLY A 135 15.62 14.05 -1.59
N MET A 136 14.85 13.48 -2.52
CA MET A 136 13.41 13.34 -2.35
C MET A 136 13.10 12.29 -1.30
N CYS A 137 12.10 12.58 -0.46
CA CYS A 137 11.56 11.66 0.53
C CYS A 137 10.08 11.44 0.27
N LEU A 138 9.66 10.17 0.28
CA LEU A 138 8.27 9.78 0.05
C LEU A 138 7.93 8.52 0.84
N THR A 139 6.64 8.33 1.15
CA THR A 139 6.15 7.09 1.74
C THR A 139 6.07 5.98 0.71
N VAL A 140 6.17 4.73 1.16
CA VAL A 140 5.86 3.53 0.36
C VAL A 140 4.93 2.64 1.18
N GLU A 141 3.64 2.70 0.87
CA GLU A 141 2.55 2.20 1.73
C GLU A 141 1.51 1.31 1.00
N PRO A 142 1.87 0.32 0.22
CA PRO A 142 0.87 -0.56 -0.39
C PRO A 142 0.03 -1.29 0.67
N GLY A 143 -1.22 -1.61 0.31
CA GLY A 143 -2.12 -2.33 1.20
C GLY A 143 -3.20 -3.11 0.46
N LEU A 144 -3.80 -4.07 1.16
CA LEU A 144 -4.96 -4.83 0.72
C LEU A 144 -6.03 -4.83 1.82
N TYR A 145 -7.30 -4.60 1.42
CA TYR A 145 -8.38 -4.38 2.37
C TYR A 145 -9.61 -5.19 2.00
N PHE A 146 -9.91 -6.22 2.78
CA PHE A 146 -11.04 -7.14 2.62
C PHE A 146 -12.14 -6.83 3.64
N GLY A 147 -12.61 -5.57 3.64
CA GLY A 147 -13.51 -5.09 4.68
C GLY A 147 -14.97 -5.38 4.43
N ALA A 148 -15.68 -5.81 5.46
CA ALA A 148 -17.14 -5.98 5.45
C ALA A 148 -17.89 -4.64 5.30
N TRP A 149 -17.22 -3.49 5.38
CA TRP A 149 -17.81 -2.17 5.11
C TRP A 149 -18.05 -1.89 3.61
N ARG A 150 -17.62 -2.79 2.73
CA ARG A 150 -17.80 -2.73 1.28
C ARG A 150 -18.89 -3.70 0.83
N PRO A 151 -20.19 -3.42 1.06
CA PRO A 151 -21.27 -4.32 0.67
C PRO A 151 -21.43 -4.45 -0.86
N ASP A 152 -20.79 -3.56 -1.61
CA ASP A 152 -20.71 -3.53 -3.07
C ASP A 152 -19.69 -4.51 -3.64
N VAL A 153 -18.86 -5.13 -2.79
CA VAL A 153 -17.80 -6.07 -3.20
C VAL A 153 -18.08 -7.43 -2.60
N ASP A 154 -18.21 -8.44 -3.46
CA ASP A 154 -18.30 -9.85 -3.03
C ASP A 154 -16.92 -10.28 -2.50
N CYS A 155 -16.76 -10.19 -1.18
CA CYS A 155 -15.52 -10.51 -0.49
C CYS A 155 -15.45 -12.01 -0.17
N PRO A 156 -14.40 -12.73 -0.61
CA PRO A 156 -14.23 -14.12 -0.22
C PRO A 156 -14.22 -14.27 1.31
N GLU A 157 -15.06 -15.13 1.85
CA GLU A 157 -15.24 -15.33 3.30
C GLU A 157 -13.92 -15.62 4.01
N ARG A 158 -13.02 -16.36 3.37
CA ARG A 158 -11.68 -16.68 3.88
C ARG A 158 -10.88 -15.44 4.26
N TYR A 159 -10.98 -14.37 3.47
CA TYR A 159 -10.22 -13.12 3.64
C TYR A 159 -11.02 -12.00 4.29
N ALA A 160 -12.32 -12.20 4.54
CA ALA A 160 -13.18 -11.18 5.10
C ALA A 160 -12.61 -10.58 6.40
N ASN A 161 -12.66 -9.25 6.49
CA ASN A 161 -12.14 -8.45 7.61
C ASN A 161 -10.60 -8.54 7.83
N ILE A 162 -9.83 -8.89 6.80
CA ILE A 162 -8.38 -8.72 6.79
C ILE A 162 -8.06 -7.37 6.14
N GLY A 163 -7.23 -6.57 6.82
CA GLY A 163 -6.70 -5.31 6.31
C GLY A 163 -5.22 -5.19 6.63
N ILE A 164 -4.38 -5.19 5.61
CA ILE A 164 -2.92 -5.13 5.76
C ILE A 164 -2.40 -3.93 4.97
N ARG A 165 -1.61 -3.08 5.64
CA ARG A 165 -0.72 -2.08 5.03
C ARG A 165 0.64 -2.17 5.70
N ILE A 166 1.69 -2.04 4.90
CA ILE A 166 3.08 -1.95 5.36
C ILE A 166 3.67 -0.71 4.72
N GLU A 167 4.22 0.18 5.53
CA GLU A 167 4.68 1.50 5.11
C GLU A 167 5.99 1.86 5.75
N ASP A 168 6.87 2.40 4.95
CA ASP A 168 8.10 3.05 5.39
C ASP A 168 8.33 4.35 4.62
N ASP A 169 9.05 5.29 5.25
CA ASP A 169 9.59 6.47 4.62
C ASP A 169 10.85 6.10 3.82
N VAL A 170 10.92 6.55 2.58
CA VAL A 170 12.01 6.21 1.66
C VAL A 170 12.70 7.45 1.14
N LEU A 171 14.01 7.55 1.39
CA LEU A 171 14.89 8.57 0.84
C LEU A 171 15.47 8.10 -0.50
N ILE A 172 15.31 8.90 -1.53
CA ILE A 172 15.93 8.68 -2.84
C ILE A 172 17.40 9.13 -2.79
N THR A 173 18.32 8.18 -3.06
CA THR A 173 19.77 8.51 -3.16
C THR A 173 20.35 8.10 -4.50
N GLN A 174 21.57 8.56 -4.81
CA GLN A 174 22.28 8.18 -6.04
C GLN A 174 22.58 6.67 -6.08
N ASP A 175 22.78 6.05 -4.92
CA ASP A 175 23.13 4.64 -4.79
C ASP A 175 21.90 3.72 -4.70
N GLY A 176 20.68 4.31 -4.66
CA GLY A 176 19.41 3.62 -4.56
C GLY A 176 18.55 4.12 -3.41
N PRO A 177 17.38 3.51 -3.18
CA PRO A 177 16.48 3.88 -2.10
C PRO A 177 17.06 3.51 -0.73
N VAL A 178 16.83 4.37 0.26
CA VAL A 178 17.18 4.12 1.67
C VAL A 178 15.90 4.22 2.49
N VAL A 179 15.57 3.15 3.18
CA VAL A 179 14.48 3.15 4.18
C VAL A 179 15.00 3.86 5.42
N LEU A 180 14.23 4.83 5.94
CA LEU A 180 14.59 5.67 7.09
C LEU A 180 14.21 5.03 8.43
#